data_873bbd920469a590a71adc92881cecb7
#
_entry.id   873bbd920469a590a71adc92881cecb7
#
_cell.length_a   1.000
_cell.length_b   1.000
_cell.length_c   1.000
_cell.angle_alpha   90.00
_cell.angle_beta   90.00
_cell.angle_gamma   90.00
#
_symmetry.space_group_name_H-M   'P 1'
#
loop_
_entity.id
_entity.type
_entity.pdbx_description
1 polymer ?
#
loop_
_entity_poly.entity_id
_entity_poly.type
_entity_poly.pdbx_seq_one_letter_code
_entity_poly.pdbx_strand_id
1 'polypeptide(L)'
;MIDTDLYKAKQLYPFQEETVKQVLQELRDHGHPFNLLYQLPTGGGKTVIFSAIAKQYIEEWKKKVLILTHRIELSIQTSHQLLAIGVQNKIINSGVKTIEDQQHCNCYIAMVETLNNRLQDNADFIQDIGLVIVDEAHYNSFRKIFQYYKNSNILGVTATPLSSNRALPLKDHYHKLIHGESIKGLIQHGYLANAETYNYDVNLHGLKIGNNGDFTVSSSDLVFSNYFMQEKLLFAYEEVALGTKTLIFNAGIETSIQVFELFKKHKYNVRHLDSTMGEKERKEILAWFKSNANAVLTSVGILTTGFDEPSVQTIILNRATRSLTLYHQMIGRGSRKIPGKDAFQVIDLGNNVRRFGLWQDHVNWQDAFRFPDRFLESRISELEDLEFEVEFEFPKGYEQYLDIAVLHTFNMKENYYECLDANVKGKLAVENS
;
A
#
# COMPACT_ATOMS: atom_id res chain seq x y z
N MET A 1 -9.12 16.96 -29.60
CA MET A 1 -10.43 16.44 -29.11
C MET A 1 -10.12 15.19 -28.32
N ILE A 2 -10.36 15.19 -27.01
CA ILE A 2 -10.20 14.02 -26.16
C ILE A 2 -11.45 13.17 -26.43
N ASP A 3 -11.23 11.92 -26.79
CA ASP A 3 -12.27 10.95 -27.06
C ASP A 3 -13.07 10.70 -25.77
N THR A 4 -14.23 11.34 -25.65
CA THR A 4 -15.10 11.30 -24.47
C THR A 4 -15.84 9.96 -24.32
N ASP A 5 -15.81 9.08 -25.32
CA ASP A 5 -16.47 7.77 -25.28
C ASP A 5 -15.69 6.71 -24.47
N LEU A 6 -14.44 6.98 -24.11
CA LEU A 6 -13.60 6.06 -23.32
C LEU A 6 -13.93 6.07 -21.81
N TYR A 7 -14.67 7.06 -21.30
CA TYR A 7 -14.92 7.20 -19.86
C TYR A 7 -16.43 7.33 -19.58
N LYS A 8 -17.16 6.22 -19.62
CA LYS A 8 -18.54 6.21 -19.10
C LYS A 8 -18.50 6.45 -17.59
N ALA A 9 -19.28 7.44 -17.12
CA ALA A 9 -19.49 7.68 -15.70
C ALA A 9 -19.94 6.37 -15.03
N LYS A 10 -19.14 5.86 -14.10
CA LYS A 10 -19.53 4.68 -13.32
C LYS A 10 -20.63 5.09 -12.36
N GLN A 11 -21.73 4.35 -12.36
CA GLN A 11 -22.74 4.49 -11.33
C GLN A 11 -22.14 4.13 -9.97
N LEU A 12 -22.45 4.92 -8.94
CA LEU A 12 -22.03 4.63 -7.58
C LEU A 12 -22.71 3.35 -7.07
N TYR A 13 -21.97 2.57 -6.34
CA TYR A 13 -22.54 1.48 -5.55
C TYR A 13 -23.32 2.04 -4.35
N PRO A 14 -24.32 1.32 -3.80
CA PRO A 14 -25.12 1.81 -2.67
C PRO A 14 -24.30 2.31 -1.48
N PHE A 15 -23.26 1.59 -1.09
CA PHE A 15 -22.38 2.01 0.01
C PHE A 15 -21.58 3.29 -0.32
N GLN A 16 -21.26 3.50 -1.61
CA GLN A 16 -20.56 4.72 -2.06
C GLN A 16 -21.49 5.92 -2.01
N GLU A 17 -22.75 5.76 -2.43
CA GLU A 17 -23.77 6.81 -2.32
C GLU A 17 -24.02 7.19 -0.87
N GLU A 18 -24.15 6.21 0.02
CA GLU A 18 -24.33 6.45 1.45
C GLU A 18 -23.12 7.18 2.05
N THR A 19 -21.91 6.78 1.68
CA THR A 19 -20.67 7.49 2.11
C THR A 19 -20.66 8.95 1.65
N VAL A 20 -21.02 9.22 0.39
CA VAL A 20 -21.07 10.60 -0.14
C VAL A 20 -22.04 11.44 0.68
N LYS A 21 -23.25 10.92 0.94
CA LYS A 21 -24.25 11.60 1.79
C LYS A 21 -23.74 11.86 3.18
N GLN A 22 -23.15 10.85 3.82
CA GLN A 22 -22.61 10.96 5.18
C GLN A 22 -21.51 12.01 5.28
N VAL A 23 -20.52 11.99 4.38
CA VAL A 23 -19.42 12.97 4.38
C VAL A 23 -19.95 14.38 4.19
N LEU A 24 -20.85 14.61 3.23
CA LEU A 24 -21.42 15.93 2.99
C LEU A 24 -22.28 16.41 4.18
N GLN A 25 -23.01 15.49 4.83
CA GLN A 25 -23.79 15.81 6.02
C GLN A 25 -22.87 16.25 7.18
N GLU A 26 -21.77 15.55 7.42
CA GLU A 26 -20.79 15.95 8.45
C GLU A 26 -20.21 17.35 8.17
N LEU A 27 -19.92 17.66 6.90
CA LEU A 27 -19.43 18.99 6.53
C LEU A 27 -20.47 20.10 6.72
N ARG A 28 -21.77 19.82 6.57
CA ARG A 28 -22.86 20.76 6.86
C ARG A 28 -23.01 21.01 8.36
N ASP A 29 -23.00 19.93 9.14
CA ASP A 29 -23.34 19.98 10.56
C ASP A 29 -22.25 20.66 11.42
N HIS A 30 -20.99 20.58 10.99
CA HIS A 30 -19.87 21.12 11.78
C HIS A 30 -19.35 22.48 11.31
N GLY A 31 -19.84 22.98 10.14
CA GLY A 31 -19.40 24.28 9.62
C GLY A 31 -17.93 24.30 9.14
N HIS A 32 -17.35 25.49 8.99
CA HIS A 32 -15.98 25.68 8.51
C HIS A 32 -15.07 26.25 9.59
N PRO A 33 -13.80 25.81 9.66
CA PRO A 33 -13.19 24.64 8.99
C PRO A 33 -13.44 23.35 9.78
N PHE A 34 -13.69 22.25 9.08
CA PHE A 34 -13.80 20.94 9.68
C PHE A 34 -12.99 19.89 8.91
N ASN A 35 -12.18 19.10 9.60
CA ASN A 35 -11.28 18.14 8.99
C ASN A 35 -11.78 16.73 9.25
N LEU A 36 -12.18 16.04 8.17
CA LEU A 36 -12.65 14.65 8.18
C LEU A 36 -11.59 13.72 7.61
N LEU A 37 -11.49 12.53 8.17
CA LEU A 37 -10.76 11.41 7.58
C LEU A 37 -11.75 10.32 7.18
N TYR A 38 -11.66 9.86 5.95
CA TYR A 38 -12.45 8.74 5.44
C TYR A 38 -11.55 7.55 5.16
N GLN A 39 -11.88 6.41 5.77
CA GLN A 39 -11.17 5.15 5.56
C GLN A 39 -11.98 4.26 4.62
N LEU A 40 -11.36 3.77 3.55
CA LEU A 40 -11.90 2.72 2.68
C LEU A 40 -10.77 1.85 2.14
N PRO A 41 -10.89 0.51 2.18
CA PRO A 41 -9.87 -0.40 1.67
C PRO A 41 -9.41 -0.08 0.24
N THR A 42 -8.17 -0.50 -0.08
CA THR A 42 -7.68 -0.48 -1.46
C THR A 42 -8.62 -1.32 -2.33
N GLY A 43 -9.03 -0.77 -3.46
CA GLY A 43 -10.00 -1.44 -4.34
C GLY A 43 -11.45 -1.01 -4.14
N GLY A 44 -11.82 -0.41 -3.00
CA GLY A 44 -13.19 0.02 -2.71
C GLY A 44 -13.69 1.23 -3.49
N GLY A 45 -12.85 1.87 -4.33
CA GLY A 45 -13.27 2.99 -5.18
C GLY A 45 -13.15 4.37 -4.53
N LYS A 46 -12.13 4.59 -3.68
CA LYS A 46 -11.85 5.90 -3.06
C LYS A 46 -11.93 7.07 -4.03
N THR A 47 -11.28 6.95 -5.20
CA THR A 47 -11.28 8.00 -6.23
C THR A 47 -12.67 8.31 -6.76
N VAL A 48 -13.52 7.30 -6.93
CA VAL A 48 -14.91 7.46 -7.37
C VAL A 48 -15.72 8.23 -6.32
N ILE A 49 -15.58 7.86 -5.05
CA ILE A 49 -16.29 8.49 -3.92
C ILE A 49 -15.89 9.95 -3.76
N PHE A 50 -14.58 10.23 -3.66
CA PHE A 50 -14.17 11.62 -3.44
C PHE A 50 -14.42 12.52 -4.67
N SER A 51 -14.44 11.97 -5.89
CA SER A 51 -14.84 12.72 -7.08
C SER A 51 -16.33 13.07 -7.03
N ALA A 52 -17.18 12.15 -6.57
CA ALA A 52 -18.61 12.43 -6.38
C ALA A 52 -18.83 13.47 -5.26
N ILE A 53 -18.08 13.40 -4.16
CA ILE A 53 -18.09 14.42 -3.10
C ILE A 53 -17.67 15.77 -3.67
N ALA A 54 -16.58 15.84 -4.44
CA ALA A 54 -16.13 17.07 -5.06
C ALA A 54 -17.20 17.70 -5.95
N LYS A 55 -17.87 16.89 -6.78
CA LYS A 55 -18.99 17.35 -7.63
C LYS A 55 -20.12 17.96 -6.80
N GLN A 56 -20.66 17.20 -5.85
CA GLN A 56 -21.79 17.67 -5.05
C GLN A 56 -21.41 18.87 -4.17
N TYR A 57 -20.18 18.92 -3.64
CA TYR A 57 -19.69 20.05 -2.89
C TYR A 57 -19.66 21.34 -3.75
N ILE A 58 -19.13 21.27 -4.97
CA ILE A 58 -19.12 22.40 -5.92
C ILE A 58 -20.56 22.85 -6.25
N GLU A 59 -21.46 21.92 -6.49
CA GLU A 59 -22.85 22.20 -6.82
C GLU A 59 -23.62 22.86 -5.66
N GLU A 60 -23.38 22.42 -4.41
CA GLU A 60 -24.09 22.89 -3.22
C GLU A 60 -23.50 24.18 -2.65
N TRP A 61 -22.19 24.19 -2.38
CA TRP A 61 -21.53 25.33 -1.69
C TRP A 61 -21.04 26.41 -2.64
N LYS A 62 -21.04 26.17 -3.95
CA LYS A 62 -20.51 27.10 -4.96
C LYS A 62 -19.07 27.55 -4.68
N LYS A 63 -18.28 26.68 -4.05
CA LYS A 63 -16.87 26.87 -3.72
C LYS A 63 -16.00 25.91 -4.53
N LYS A 64 -14.73 26.27 -4.71
CA LYS A 64 -13.75 25.45 -5.42
C LYS A 64 -13.27 24.29 -4.57
N VAL A 65 -12.86 23.21 -5.23
CA VAL A 65 -12.26 22.03 -4.61
C VAL A 65 -10.82 21.87 -5.08
N LEU A 66 -9.93 21.60 -4.15
CA LEU A 66 -8.53 21.24 -4.40
C LEU A 66 -8.30 19.78 -4.03
N ILE A 67 -7.82 18.98 -4.96
CA ILE A 67 -7.48 17.56 -4.71
C ILE A 67 -5.96 17.42 -4.72
N LEU A 68 -5.41 16.91 -3.62
CA LEU A 68 -3.98 16.69 -3.44
C LEU A 68 -3.64 15.24 -3.65
N THR A 69 -2.65 14.99 -4.49
CA THR A 69 -2.07 13.68 -4.74
C THR A 69 -0.55 13.72 -4.55
N HIS A 70 0.09 12.57 -4.45
CA HIS A 70 1.56 12.49 -4.34
C HIS A 70 2.23 11.87 -5.57
N ARG A 71 1.43 11.49 -6.61
CA ARG A 71 1.92 10.94 -7.88
C ARG A 71 1.15 11.51 -9.07
N ILE A 72 1.86 11.71 -10.16
CA ILE A 72 1.26 12.28 -11.39
C ILE A 72 0.22 11.31 -11.99
N GLU A 73 0.45 10.00 -11.91
CA GLU A 73 -0.48 8.99 -12.41
C GLU A 73 -1.83 9.07 -11.68
N LEU A 74 -1.82 9.29 -10.37
CA LEU A 74 -3.03 9.51 -9.57
C LEU A 74 -3.73 10.82 -9.96
N SER A 75 -2.97 11.89 -10.23
CA SER A 75 -3.55 13.16 -10.72
C SER A 75 -4.28 12.96 -12.05
N ILE A 76 -3.69 12.23 -12.98
CA ILE A 76 -4.28 11.94 -14.30
C ILE A 76 -5.53 11.08 -14.14
N GLN A 77 -5.46 10.01 -13.35
CA GLN A 77 -6.59 9.12 -13.07
C GLN A 77 -7.76 9.88 -12.44
N THR A 78 -7.48 10.74 -11.46
CA THR A 78 -8.47 11.59 -10.79
C THR A 78 -9.11 12.58 -11.77
N SER A 79 -8.30 13.21 -12.62
CA SER A 79 -8.79 14.13 -13.65
C SER A 79 -9.77 13.44 -14.61
N HIS A 80 -9.42 12.25 -15.10
CA HIS A 80 -10.30 11.48 -15.98
C HIS A 80 -11.62 11.11 -15.27
N GLN A 81 -11.56 10.70 -14.01
CA GLN A 81 -12.76 10.36 -13.23
C GLN A 81 -13.68 11.57 -13.04
N LEU A 82 -13.13 12.76 -12.76
CA LEU A 82 -13.88 14.02 -12.63
C LEU A 82 -14.53 14.43 -13.95
N LEU A 83 -13.79 14.36 -15.05
CA LEU A 83 -14.34 14.66 -16.40
C LEU A 83 -15.48 13.72 -16.76
N ALA A 84 -15.36 12.42 -16.45
CA ALA A 84 -16.39 11.42 -16.70
C ALA A 84 -17.73 11.74 -15.99
N ILE A 85 -17.69 12.40 -14.83
CA ILE A 85 -18.88 12.84 -14.10
C ILE A 85 -19.28 14.30 -14.35
N GLY A 86 -18.66 14.95 -15.34
CA GLY A 86 -18.99 16.32 -15.76
C GLY A 86 -18.33 17.44 -14.93
N VAL A 87 -17.28 17.15 -14.14
CA VAL A 87 -16.54 18.16 -13.38
C VAL A 87 -15.32 18.63 -14.18
N GLN A 88 -15.35 19.86 -14.68
CA GLN A 88 -14.19 20.49 -15.30
C GLN A 88 -13.10 20.71 -14.27
N ASN A 89 -11.89 20.30 -14.60
CA ASN A 89 -10.76 20.33 -13.66
C ASN A 89 -9.43 20.70 -14.35
N LYS A 90 -8.48 21.17 -13.57
CA LYS A 90 -7.14 21.53 -14.03
C LYS A 90 -6.06 20.84 -13.19
N ILE A 91 -5.15 20.12 -13.85
CA ILE A 91 -3.98 19.52 -13.18
C ILE A 91 -2.89 20.58 -13.05
N ILE A 92 -2.41 20.81 -11.83
CA ILE A 92 -1.27 21.65 -11.50
C ILE A 92 -0.01 20.80 -11.49
N ASN A 93 0.75 20.89 -12.55
CA ASN A 93 2.04 20.23 -12.71
C ASN A 93 3.19 21.26 -12.78
N SER A 94 4.42 20.80 -12.96
CA SER A 94 5.61 21.69 -13.04
C SER A 94 5.55 22.74 -14.16
N GLY A 95 4.82 22.47 -15.24
CA GLY A 95 4.61 23.40 -16.36
C GLY A 95 3.60 24.52 -16.08
N VAL A 96 2.72 24.35 -15.08
CA VAL A 96 1.72 25.37 -14.73
C VAL A 96 2.35 26.35 -13.72
N LYS A 97 2.77 27.52 -14.19
CA LYS A 97 3.37 28.57 -13.38
C LYS A 97 2.37 29.60 -12.86
N THR A 98 1.32 29.85 -13.63
CA THR A 98 0.24 30.81 -13.32
C THR A 98 -1.11 30.21 -13.68
N ILE A 99 -2.17 30.68 -13.04
CA ILE A 99 -3.55 30.31 -13.36
C ILE A 99 -4.26 31.61 -13.75
N GLU A 100 -4.32 31.88 -15.07
CA GLU A 100 -4.85 33.13 -15.61
C GLU A 100 -6.37 33.26 -15.46
N ASP A 101 -7.09 32.14 -15.55
CA ASP A 101 -8.54 32.12 -15.47
C ASP A 101 -9.04 31.18 -14.36
N GLN A 102 -9.06 31.70 -13.13
CA GLN A 102 -9.56 30.96 -11.98
C GLN A 102 -11.09 30.88 -11.92
N GLN A 103 -11.80 31.68 -12.71
CA GLN A 103 -13.26 31.77 -12.60
C GLN A 103 -13.99 30.61 -13.31
N HIS A 104 -13.36 30.03 -14.34
CA HIS A 104 -13.97 28.97 -15.14
C HIS A 104 -13.60 27.55 -14.68
N CYS A 105 -12.79 27.40 -13.62
CA CYS A 105 -12.40 26.11 -13.10
C CYS A 105 -12.72 25.99 -11.61
N ASN A 106 -13.61 25.05 -11.28
CA ASN A 106 -14.04 24.84 -9.90
C ASN A 106 -13.32 23.67 -9.19
N CYS A 107 -12.48 22.93 -9.91
CA CYS A 107 -11.73 21.79 -9.35
C CYS A 107 -10.27 21.82 -9.82
N TYR A 108 -9.34 21.76 -8.87
CA TYR A 108 -7.91 21.67 -9.14
C TYR A 108 -7.36 20.38 -8.58
N ILE A 109 -6.42 19.77 -9.33
CA ILE A 109 -5.70 18.57 -8.89
C ILE A 109 -4.22 18.92 -8.88
N ALA A 110 -3.55 18.71 -7.76
CA ALA A 110 -2.16 19.09 -7.62
C ALA A 110 -1.32 18.02 -6.94
N MET A 111 -0.08 17.83 -7.41
CA MET A 111 0.94 17.16 -6.63
C MET A 111 1.40 18.05 -5.49
N VAL A 112 1.49 17.49 -4.29
CA VAL A 112 1.77 18.23 -3.07
C VAL A 112 3.06 19.06 -3.16
N GLU A 113 4.14 18.48 -3.69
CA GLU A 113 5.43 19.20 -3.80
C GLU A 113 5.34 20.35 -4.80
N THR A 114 4.70 20.12 -5.95
CA THR A 114 4.54 21.16 -6.97
C THR A 114 3.70 22.32 -6.43
N LEU A 115 2.59 22.03 -5.78
CA LEU A 115 1.73 23.07 -5.22
C LEU A 115 2.39 23.82 -4.08
N ASN A 116 3.11 23.10 -3.20
CA ASN A 116 3.83 23.75 -2.10
C ASN A 116 4.81 24.81 -2.61
N ASN A 117 5.58 24.50 -3.65
CA ASN A 117 6.52 25.45 -4.24
C ASN A 117 5.78 26.66 -4.84
N ARG A 118 4.63 26.45 -5.50
CA ARG A 118 3.82 27.55 -6.04
C ARG A 118 3.26 28.46 -4.93
N LEU A 119 2.78 27.87 -3.84
CA LEU A 119 2.22 28.61 -2.71
C LEU A 119 3.29 29.34 -1.88
N GLN A 120 4.53 28.84 -1.86
CA GLN A 120 5.66 29.57 -1.27
C GLN A 120 6.01 30.82 -2.08
N ASP A 121 5.95 30.73 -3.41
CA ASP A 121 6.20 31.86 -4.31
C ASP A 121 5.02 32.84 -4.32
N ASN A 122 3.80 32.35 -4.24
CA ASN A 122 2.56 33.12 -4.25
C ASN A 122 1.46 32.39 -3.43
N ALA A 123 1.21 32.86 -2.21
CA ALA A 123 0.19 32.27 -1.34
C ALA A 123 -1.23 32.28 -1.92
N ASP A 124 -1.49 33.19 -2.85
CA ASP A 124 -2.77 33.36 -3.54
C ASP A 124 -2.85 32.59 -4.88
N PHE A 125 -1.94 31.66 -5.12
CA PHE A 125 -1.86 30.91 -6.38
C PHE A 125 -3.17 30.22 -6.77
N ILE A 126 -3.92 29.69 -5.81
CA ILE A 126 -5.31 29.20 -5.99
C ILE A 126 -6.14 29.73 -4.82
N GLN A 127 -7.13 30.56 -5.12
CA GLN A 127 -8.02 31.20 -4.13
C GLN A 127 -9.40 30.55 -4.07
N ASP A 128 -10.17 30.87 -3.05
CA ASP A 128 -11.56 30.46 -2.83
C ASP A 128 -11.78 28.96 -2.73
N ILE A 129 -10.78 28.25 -2.22
CA ILE A 129 -10.92 26.81 -1.93
C ILE A 129 -11.81 26.63 -0.70
N GLY A 130 -12.93 25.96 -0.87
CA GLY A 130 -13.82 25.57 0.24
C GLY A 130 -13.53 24.17 0.78
N LEU A 131 -13.02 23.26 -0.07
CA LEU A 131 -12.71 21.89 0.30
C LEU A 131 -11.36 21.47 -0.27
N VAL A 132 -10.48 20.94 0.60
CA VAL A 132 -9.25 20.26 0.20
C VAL A 132 -9.44 18.76 0.40
N ILE A 133 -9.34 17.99 -0.66
CA ILE A 133 -9.37 16.52 -0.61
C ILE A 133 -7.92 16.01 -0.71
N VAL A 134 -7.55 15.12 0.20
CA VAL A 134 -6.21 14.53 0.28
C VAL A 134 -6.28 13.05 0.00
N ASP A 135 -5.82 12.62 -1.16
CA ASP A 135 -5.72 11.19 -1.48
C ASP A 135 -4.47 10.59 -0.81
N GLU A 136 -4.62 9.37 -0.27
CA GLU A 136 -3.62 8.69 0.56
C GLU A 136 -3.16 9.55 1.74
N ALA A 137 -4.11 10.04 2.52
CA ALA A 137 -3.94 10.99 3.62
C ALA A 137 -3.00 10.52 4.75
N HIS A 138 -2.59 9.25 4.76
CA HIS A 138 -1.59 8.71 5.69
C HIS A 138 -0.18 9.29 5.46
N TYR A 139 0.09 9.89 4.30
CA TYR A 139 1.35 10.61 4.05
C TYR A 139 1.34 11.99 4.69
N ASN A 140 2.39 12.33 5.45
CA ASN A 140 2.47 13.60 6.18
C ASN A 140 2.88 14.81 5.34
N SER A 141 3.34 14.60 4.10
CA SER A 141 3.76 15.68 3.20
C SER A 141 2.66 16.71 2.91
N PHE A 142 1.39 16.32 3.03
CA PHE A 142 0.25 17.20 2.81
C PHE A 142 0.09 18.31 3.85
N ARG A 143 0.57 18.10 5.09
CA ARG A 143 0.39 19.05 6.21
C ARG A 143 0.92 20.45 5.90
N LYS A 144 2.00 20.58 5.14
CA LYS A 144 2.57 21.86 4.73
C LYS A 144 1.64 22.70 3.85
N ILE A 145 0.67 22.08 3.20
CA ILE A 145 -0.34 22.77 2.36
C ILE A 145 -1.45 23.37 3.21
N PHE A 146 -1.81 22.75 4.33
CA PHE A 146 -2.97 23.16 5.15
C PHE A 146 -2.85 24.59 5.71
N GLN A 147 -1.63 25.09 5.91
CA GLN A 147 -1.41 26.47 6.38
C GLN A 147 -1.93 27.53 5.42
N TYR A 148 -2.05 27.23 4.13
CA TYR A 148 -2.57 28.14 3.11
C TYR A 148 -4.10 28.11 2.98
N TYR A 149 -4.73 27.05 3.49
CA TYR A 149 -6.17 26.79 3.37
C TYR A 149 -6.86 26.65 4.73
N LYS A 150 -6.52 27.53 5.69
CA LYS A 150 -7.00 27.46 7.07
C LYS A 150 -8.52 27.56 7.22
N ASN A 151 -9.19 28.21 6.25
CA ASN A 151 -10.63 28.41 6.25
C ASN A 151 -11.38 27.38 5.38
N SER A 152 -10.67 26.37 4.87
CA SER A 152 -11.26 25.32 4.05
C SER A 152 -11.51 24.08 4.90
N ASN A 153 -12.53 23.31 4.53
CA ASN A 153 -12.66 21.92 5.02
C ASN A 153 -11.57 21.04 4.43
N ILE A 154 -11.13 20.04 5.19
CA ILE A 154 -10.16 19.04 4.72
C ILE A 154 -10.81 17.66 4.79
N LEU A 155 -10.84 16.95 3.68
CA LEU A 155 -11.23 15.55 3.60
C LEU A 155 -10.02 14.69 3.27
N GLY A 156 -9.43 14.03 4.25
CA GLY A 156 -8.44 13.00 4.03
C GLY A 156 -9.09 11.69 3.62
N VAL A 157 -8.54 11.01 2.63
CA VAL A 157 -9.00 9.68 2.19
C VAL A 157 -7.83 8.72 2.23
N THR A 158 -8.00 7.56 2.87
CA THR A 158 -6.93 6.56 3.00
C THR A 158 -7.48 5.14 3.14
N ALA A 159 -6.69 4.14 2.78
CA ALA A 159 -7.02 2.75 3.08
C ALA A 159 -6.73 2.39 4.54
N THR A 160 -5.72 3.03 5.13
CA THR A 160 -5.25 2.75 6.48
C THR A 160 -5.05 4.07 7.22
N PRO A 161 -5.85 4.38 8.23
CA PRO A 161 -5.77 5.64 8.97
C PRO A 161 -4.62 5.66 10.00
N LEU A 162 -3.45 5.22 9.57
CA LEU A 162 -2.19 5.23 10.31
C LEU A 162 -1.20 6.17 9.62
N SER A 163 -0.65 7.10 10.37
CA SER A 163 0.34 8.04 9.85
C SER A 163 1.63 7.33 9.41
N SER A 164 2.21 7.76 8.31
CA SER A 164 3.55 7.33 7.87
C SER A 164 4.68 7.82 8.79
N ASN A 165 4.39 8.75 9.68
CA ASN A 165 5.29 9.24 10.72
C ASN A 165 4.58 9.18 12.08
N ARG A 166 5.07 8.33 13.00
CA ARG A 166 4.49 8.13 14.33
C ARG A 166 4.45 9.42 15.18
N ALA A 167 5.45 10.29 15.05
CA ALA A 167 5.49 11.57 15.76
C ALA A 167 4.42 12.56 15.29
N LEU A 168 3.73 12.26 14.19
CA LEU A 168 2.72 13.13 13.58
C LEU A 168 1.44 12.32 13.33
N PRO A 169 0.69 11.88 14.34
CA PRO A 169 -0.50 11.06 14.16
C PRO A 169 -1.60 11.81 13.42
N LEU A 170 -2.45 11.08 12.71
CA LEU A 170 -3.52 11.68 11.90
C LEU A 170 -4.58 12.39 12.75
N LYS A 171 -4.83 11.91 13.96
CA LYS A 171 -5.78 12.53 14.92
C LYS A 171 -5.45 13.97 15.28
N ASP A 172 -4.22 14.43 15.07
CA ASP A 172 -3.82 15.82 15.35
C ASP A 172 -4.35 16.79 14.28
N HIS A 173 -4.77 16.28 13.12
CA HIS A 173 -5.27 17.07 12.01
C HIS A 173 -6.71 16.78 11.63
N TYR A 174 -7.17 15.57 11.86
CA TYR A 174 -8.52 15.15 11.52
C TYR A 174 -9.35 14.99 12.79
N HIS A 175 -10.47 15.68 12.86
CA HIS A 175 -11.35 15.70 14.01
C HIS A 175 -12.15 14.40 14.16
N LYS A 176 -12.50 13.78 13.02
CA LYS A 176 -13.36 12.60 12.97
C LYS A 176 -12.89 11.63 11.90
N LEU A 177 -12.96 10.34 12.21
CA LEU A 177 -12.80 9.26 11.25
C LEU A 177 -14.17 8.69 10.89
N ILE A 178 -14.47 8.63 9.59
CA ILE A 178 -15.60 7.89 9.02
C ILE A 178 -15.06 6.58 8.45
N HIS A 179 -15.69 5.49 8.82
CA HIS A 179 -15.39 4.16 8.27
C HIS A 179 -16.25 3.90 7.05
N GLY A 180 -15.61 3.48 5.97
CA GLY A 180 -16.28 2.88 4.83
C GLY A 180 -16.56 1.38 5.05
N GLU A 181 -16.99 0.72 3.98
CA GLU A 181 -17.27 -0.71 4.00
C GLU A 181 -15.98 -1.53 4.27
N SER A 182 -16.12 -2.59 5.04
CA SER A 182 -15.03 -3.51 5.36
C SER A 182 -14.57 -4.32 4.14
N ILE A 183 -13.34 -4.85 4.16
CA ILE A 183 -12.85 -5.74 3.10
C ILE A 183 -13.78 -6.95 2.95
N LYS A 184 -14.16 -7.56 4.09
CA LYS A 184 -15.06 -8.71 4.12
C LYS A 184 -16.43 -8.38 3.52
N GLY A 185 -17.01 -7.22 3.85
CA GLY A 185 -18.26 -6.75 3.28
C GLY A 185 -18.16 -6.49 1.78
N LEU A 186 -17.08 -5.85 1.32
CA LEU A 186 -16.83 -5.62 -0.11
C LEU A 186 -16.70 -6.94 -0.90
N ILE A 187 -16.10 -7.98 -0.31
CA ILE A 187 -16.02 -9.32 -0.89
C ILE A 187 -17.41 -9.95 -0.94
N GLN A 188 -18.16 -9.93 0.17
CA GLN A 188 -19.51 -10.51 0.26
C GLN A 188 -20.49 -9.88 -0.74
N HIS A 189 -20.39 -8.57 -0.95
CA HIS A 189 -21.20 -7.86 -1.96
C HIS A 189 -20.66 -7.97 -3.39
N GLY A 190 -19.56 -8.71 -3.59
CA GLY A 190 -18.97 -8.94 -4.91
C GLY A 190 -18.26 -7.74 -5.53
N TYR A 191 -17.84 -6.77 -4.74
CA TYR A 191 -17.06 -5.60 -5.21
C TYR A 191 -15.56 -5.86 -5.24
N LEU A 192 -15.07 -6.79 -4.40
CA LEU A 192 -13.68 -7.25 -4.39
C LEU A 192 -13.61 -8.77 -4.59
N ALA A 193 -12.50 -9.24 -5.15
CA ALA A 193 -12.16 -10.64 -5.21
C ALA A 193 -11.69 -11.14 -3.83
N ASN A 194 -11.98 -12.41 -3.52
CA ASN A 194 -11.54 -13.05 -2.27
C ASN A 194 -10.03 -13.34 -2.29
N ALA A 195 -9.35 -13.08 -1.19
CA ALA A 195 -7.93 -13.42 -1.04
C ALA A 195 -7.77 -14.84 -0.50
N GLU A 196 -7.16 -15.74 -1.27
CA GLU A 196 -6.75 -17.07 -0.85
C GLU A 196 -5.27 -17.01 -0.46
N THR A 197 -4.98 -17.13 0.84
CA THR A 197 -3.64 -16.86 1.36
C THR A 197 -2.91 -18.16 1.68
N TYR A 198 -1.71 -18.30 1.15
CA TYR A 198 -0.76 -19.38 1.34
C TYR A 198 0.44 -18.84 2.12
N ASN A 199 0.58 -19.25 3.37
CA ASN A 199 1.68 -18.85 4.24
C ASN A 199 2.70 -19.98 4.27
N TYR A 200 3.94 -19.65 3.86
CA TYR A 200 5.06 -20.58 3.88
C TYR A 200 5.92 -20.33 5.12
N ASP A 201 6.34 -21.39 5.77
CA ASP A 201 7.29 -21.27 6.86
C ASP A 201 8.66 -20.87 6.33
N VAL A 202 9.18 -19.74 6.83
CA VAL A 202 10.42 -19.11 6.37
C VAL A 202 11.26 -18.67 7.54
N ASN A 203 12.57 -18.83 7.40
CA ASN A 203 13.50 -18.31 8.38
C ASN A 203 13.86 -16.85 8.06
N LEU A 204 13.40 -15.93 8.90
CA LEU A 204 13.64 -14.50 8.77
C LEU A 204 14.73 -13.99 9.72
N HIS A 205 15.50 -14.90 10.30
CA HIS A 205 16.64 -14.53 11.15
C HIS A 205 17.62 -13.63 10.40
N GLY A 206 18.04 -12.56 11.03
CA GLY A 206 18.94 -11.56 10.43
C GLY A 206 18.25 -10.30 9.93
N LEU A 207 16.91 -10.24 9.92
CA LEU A 207 16.20 -8.98 9.67
C LEU A 207 16.50 -7.98 10.79
N LYS A 208 16.74 -6.72 10.40
CA LYS A 208 17.04 -5.62 11.33
C LYS A 208 16.02 -4.50 11.15
N ILE A 209 15.55 -3.95 12.25
CA ILE A 209 14.61 -2.82 12.25
C ILE A 209 15.39 -1.52 12.02
N GLY A 210 14.94 -0.72 11.07
CA GLY A 210 15.49 0.59 10.77
C GLY A 210 14.82 1.73 11.57
N ASN A 211 15.36 2.93 11.43
CA ASN A 211 14.85 4.14 12.13
C ASN A 211 13.41 4.52 11.77
N ASN A 212 12.91 4.05 10.63
CA ASN A 212 11.52 4.22 10.19
C ASN A 212 10.54 3.22 10.81
N GLY A 213 11.03 2.28 11.65
CA GLY A 213 10.25 1.25 12.31
C GLY A 213 9.88 0.04 11.45
N ASP A 214 10.30 -0.01 10.18
CA ASP A 214 10.20 -1.20 9.32
C ASP A 214 11.59 -1.87 9.18
N PHE A 215 11.65 -3.06 8.57
CA PHE A 215 12.91 -3.74 8.32
C PHE A 215 13.79 -2.97 7.33
N THR A 216 15.10 -2.99 7.57
CA THR A 216 16.06 -2.32 6.67
C THR A 216 16.15 -3.07 5.34
N VAL A 217 16.33 -2.30 4.25
CA VAL A 217 16.49 -2.89 2.91
C VAL A 217 17.70 -3.83 2.86
N SER A 218 18.83 -3.42 3.45
CA SER A 218 20.04 -4.23 3.45
C SER A 218 19.90 -5.58 4.15
N SER A 219 19.23 -5.62 5.32
CA SER A 219 18.98 -6.89 6.00
C SER A 219 17.95 -7.75 5.26
N SER A 220 16.95 -7.11 4.65
CA SER A 220 15.97 -7.80 3.82
C SER A 220 16.61 -8.41 2.58
N ASP A 221 17.48 -7.67 1.88
CA ASP A 221 18.20 -8.21 0.73
C ASP A 221 19.06 -9.41 1.12
N LEU A 222 19.77 -9.37 2.25
CA LEU A 222 20.57 -10.52 2.74
C LEU A 222 19.69 -11.76 3.00
N VAL A 223 18.51 -11.58 3.58
CA VAL A 223 17.62 -12.70 3.92
C VAL A 223 16.92 -13.25 2.66
N PHE A 224 16.31 -12.38 1.85
CA PHE A 224 15.48 -12.80 0.73
C PHE A 224 16.27 -13.14 -0.55
N SER A 225 17.54 -12.75 -0.64
CA SER A 225 18.42 -13.12 -1.75
C SER A 225 19.19 -14.42 -1.51
N ASN A 226 19.13 -15.02 -0.30
CA ASN A 226 19.80 -16.28 -0.07
C ASN A 226 19.17 -17.43 -0.88
N TYR A 227 19.97 -18.46 -1.15
CA TYR A 227 19.59 -19.60 -1.99
C TYR A 227 18.30 -20.27 -1.53
N PHE A 228 18.12 -20.52 -0.24
CA PHE A 228 16.94 -21.22 0.29
C PHE A 228 15.65 -20.41 0.10
N MET A 229 15.71 -19.10 0.29
CA MET A 229 14.57 -18.23 0.06
C MET A 229 14.20 -18.12 -1.42
N GLN A 230 15.20 -18.09 -2.30
CA GLN A 230 14.99 -18.07 -3.75
C GLN A 230 14.35 -19.38 -4.25
N GLU A 231 14.83 -20.54 -3.78
CA GLU A 231 14.25 -21.85 -4.09
C GLU A 231 12.81 -21.98 -3.54
N LYS A 232 12.58 -21.47 -2.32
CA LYS A 232 11.25 -21.48 -1.70
C LYS A 232 10.27 -20.57 -2.47
N LEU A 233 10.73 -19.42 -2.93
CA LEU A 233 9.92 -18.54 -3.80
C LEU A 233 9.54 -19.24 -5.09
N LEU A 234 10.50 -19.87 -5.75
CA LEU A 234 10.27 -20.59 -6.99
C LEU A 234 9.29 -21.76 -6.79
N PHE A 235 9.51 -22.55 -5.75
CA PHE A 235 8.62 -23.66 -5.38
C PHE A 235 7.18 -23.17 -5.12
N ALA A 236 7.02 -22.12 -4.32
CA ALA A 236 5.71 -21.57 -4.00
C ALA A 236 4.99 -21.00 -5.24
N TYR A 237 5.73 -20.38 -6.16
CA TYR A 237 5.19 -19.93 -7.44
C TYR A 237 4.73 -21.11 -8.31
N GLU A 238 5.54 -22.15 -8.42
CA GLU A 238 5.21 -23.34 -9.24
C GLU A 238 4.03 -24.13 -8.68
N GLU A 239 3.91 -24.20 -7.35
CA GLU A 239 2.82 -24.89 -6.65
C GLU A 239 1.47 -24.14 -6.78
N VAL A 240 1.47 -22.81 -6.61
CA VAL A 240 0.22 -22.04 -6.44
C VAL A 240 -0.08 -21.13 -7.62
N ALA A 241 0.96 -20.55 -8.26
CA ALA A 241 0.81 -19.40 -9.16
C ALA A 241 1.20 -19.68 -10.61
N LEU A 242 1.56 -20.92 -10.95
CA LEU A 242 2.05 -21.26 -12.28
C LEU A 242 1.06 -20.85 -13.37
N GLY A 243 1.52 -20.03 -14.33
CA GLY A 243 0.70 -19.57 -15.45
C GLY A 243 -0.25 -18.43 -15.15
N THR A 244 -0.27 -17.90 -13.92
CA THR A 244 -1.08 -16.75 -13.52
C THR A 244 -0.35 -15.43 -13.73
N LYS A 245 -1.11 -14.34 -13.91
CA LYS A 245 -0.54 -12.98 -13.88
C LYS A 245 -0.16 -12.62 -12.45
N THR A 246 1.15 -12.51 -12.20
CA THR A 246 1.72 -12.46 -10.86
C THR A 246 2.49 -11.16 -10.62
N LEU A 247 2.25 -10.53 -9.46
CA LEU A 247 3.10 -9.46 -8.91
C LEU A 247 3.93 -9.99 -7.74
N ILE A 248 5.25 -9.79 -7.80
CA ILE A 248 6.17 -10.13 -6.70
C ILE A 248 6.68 -8.83 -6.08
N PHE A 249 6.41 -8.63 -4.79
CA PHE A 249 6.89 -7.47 -4.03
C PHE A 249 8.14 -7.83 -3.23
N ASN A 250 9.23 -7.12 -3.47
CA ASN A 250 10.49 -7.27 -2.76
C ASN A 250 10.79 -6.03 -1.91
N ALA A 251 11.67 -6.17 -0.91
CA ALA A 251 12.12 -5.06 -0.08
C ALA A 251 13.19 -4.22 -0.78
N GLY A 252 14.14 -4.85 -1.47
CA GLY A 252 15.27 -4.22 -2.13
C GLY A 252 15.36 -4.54 -3.62
N ILE A 253 16.10 -3.69 -4.33
CA ILE A 253 16.31 -3.80 -5.79
C ILE A 253 17.17 -5.03 -6.09
N GLU A 254 18.18 -5.31 -5.26
CA GLU A 254 19.06 -6.46 -5.44
C GLU A 254 18.28 -7.78 -5.43
N THR A 255 17.47 -8.01 -4.41
CA THR A 255 16.58 -9.19 -4.34
C THR A 255 15.68 -9.26 -5.56
N SER A 256 15.08 -8.13 -5.99
CA SER A 256 14.15 -8.12 -7.13
C SER A 256 14.85 -8.46 -8.45
N ILE A 257 16.10 -8.04 -8.65
CA ILE A 257 16.92 -8.43 -9.81
C ILE A 257 17.25 -9.93 -9.77
N GLN A 258 17.61 -10.45 -8.62
CA GLN A 258 17.90 -11.89 -8.48
C GLN A 258 16.67 -12.75 -8.75
N VAL A 259 15.50 -12.34 -8.28
CA VAL A 259 14.21 -12.97 -8.60
C VAL A 259 13.97 -12.94 -10.12
N PHE A 260 14.20 -11.81 -10.77
CA PHE A 260 14.09 -11.71 -12.22
C PHE A 260 15.00 -12.69 -12.95
N GLU A 261 16.29 -12.78 -12.58
CA GLU A 261 17.24 -13.70 -13.21
C GLU A 261 16.89 -15.19 -12.93
N LEU A 262 16.42 -15.50 -11.71
CA LEU A 262 15.94 -16.84 -11.36
C LEU A 262 14.78 -17.27 -12.26
N PHE A 263 13.72 -16.46 -12.34
CA PHE A 263 12.54 -16.76 -13.14
C PHE A 263 12.86 -16.83 -14.64
N LYS A 264 13.72 -15.95 -15.13
CA LYS A 264 14.22 -15.96 -16.51
C LYS A 264 15.02 -17.23 -16.84
N LYS A 265 15.85 -17.71 -15.93
CA LYS A 265 16.58 -18.99 -16.04
C LYS A 265 15.61 -20.17 -16.19
N HIS A 266 14.48 -20.14 -15.50
CA HIS A 266 13.41 -21.13 -15.58
C HIS A 266 12.43 -20.87 -16.75
N LYS A 267 12.74 -19.91 -17.65
CA LYS A 267 11.99 -19.57 -18.87
C LYS A 267 10.57 -19.05 -18.62
N TYR A 268 10.31 -18.47 -17.43
CA TYR A 268 9.06 -17.77 -17.17
C TYR A 268 9.05 -16.40 -17.86
N ASN A 269 7.84 -15.93 -18.19
CA ASN A 269 7.61 -14.64 -18.81
C ASN A 269 7.70 -13.54 -17.74
N VAL A 270 8.91 -13.09 -17.41
CA VAL A 270 9.20 -12.21 -16.28
C VAL A 270 9.85 -10.90 -16.71
N ARG A 271 9.50 -9.80 -16.03
CA ARG A 271 10.24 -8.52 -16.06
C ARG A 271 10.43 -7.98 -14.65
N HIS A 272 11.40 -7.09 -14.50
CA HIS A 272 11.70 -6.35 -13.28
C HIS A 272 11.29 -4.89 -13.44
N LEU A 273 10.88 -4.25 -12.32
CA LEU A 273 10.51 -2.84 -12.27
C LEU A 273 10.91 -2.19 -10.94
N ASP A 274 11.69 -1.12 -11.00
CA ASP A 274 12.09 -0.34 -9.84
C ASP A 274 12.10 1.19 -10.08
N SER A 275 12.42 1.97 -9.04
CA SER A 275 12.41 3.43 -9.08
C SER A 275 13.57 4.06 -9.86
N THR A 276 14.62 3.32 -10.16
CA THR A 276 15.80 3.84 -10.90
C THR A 276 15.58 3.87 -12.40
N MET A 277 14.59 3.11 -12.90
CA MET A 277 14.26 3.04 -14.31
C MET A 277 13.63 4.33 -14.84
N GLY A 278 13.96 4.67 -16.09
CA GLY A 278 13.40 5.81 -16.78
C GLY A 278 11.89 5.70 -17.05
N GLU A 279 11.21 6.83 -17.23
CA GLU A 279 9.75 6.88 -17.44
C GLU A 279 9.30 6.07 -18.67
N LYS A 280 10.05 6.12 -19.76
CA LYS A 280 9.76 5.39 -21.00
C LYS A 280 9.81 3.87 -20.76
N GLU A 281 10.87 3.40 -20.16
CA GLU A 281 11.06 1.98 -19.84
C GLU A 281 9.99 1.46 -18.91
N ARG A 282 9.65 2.22 -17.85
CA ARG A 282 8.54 1.89 -16.94
C ARG A 282 7.20 1.73 -17.67
N LYS A 283 6.89 2.65 -18.59
CA LYS A 283 5.66 2.57 -19.41
C LYS A 283 5.65 1.33 -20.31
N GLU A 284 6.79 0.98 -20.91
CA GLU A 284 6.91 -0.22 -21.74
C GLU A 284 6.74 -1.52 -20.92
N ILE A 285 7.33 -1.60 -19.73
CA ILE A 285 7.18 -2.75 -18.84
C ILE A 285 5.72 -2.88 -18.36
N LEU A 286 5.08 -1.79 -17.97
CA LEU A 286 3.69 -1.82 -17.53
C LEU A 286 2.72 -2.18 -18.66
N ALA A 287 2.96 -1.69 -19.87
CA ALA A 287 2.18 -2.05 -21.06
C ALA A 287 2.35 -3.54 -21.40
N TRP A 288 3.58 -4.05 -21.34
CA TRP A 288 3.86 -5.47 -21.50
C TRP A 288 3.15 -6.32 -20.42
N PHE A 289 3.23 -5.92 -19.16
CA PHE A 289 2.56 -6.64 -18.07
C PHE A 289 1.04 -6.69 -18.30
N LYS A 290 0.45 -5.59 -18.72
CA LYS A 290 -0.98 -5.51 -19.04
C LYS A 290 -1.39 -6.44 -20.17
N SER A 291 -0.60 -6.55 -21.24
CA SER A 291 -0.93 -7.32 -22.44
C SER A 291 -0.66 -8.83 -22.35
N ASN A 292 0.06 -9.30 -21.31
CA ASN A 292 0.42 -10.71 -21.16
C ASN A 292 -0.32 -11.36 -19.99
N ALA A 293 -1.08 -12.42 -20.25
CA ALA A 293 -1.93 -13.06 -19.23
C ALA A 293 -1.14 -13.85 -18.17
N ASN A 294 0.04 -14.37 -18.52
CA ASN A 294 0.92 -15.16 -17.65
C ASN A 294 2.20 -14.39 -17.25
N ALA A 295 2.14 -13.05 -17.28
CA ALA A 295 3.29 -12.23 -16.95
C ALA A 295 3.59 -12.26 -15.45
N VAL A 296 4.88 -12.37 -15.12
CA VAL A 296 5.41 -12.20 -13.78
C VAL A 296 6.14 -10.85 -13.73
N LEU A 297 5.73 -9.97 -12.82
CA LEU A 297 6.39 -8.69 -12.61
C LEU A 297 6.95 -8.63 -11.20
N THR A 298 8.28 -8.65 -11.09
CA THR A 298 8.98 -8.45 -9.83
C THR A 298 9.30 -6.97 -9.63
N SER A 299 9.04 -6.43 -8.43
CA SER A 299 9.13 -4.99 -8.21
C SER A 299 9.51 -4.60 -6.79
N VAL A 300 9.97 -3.32 -6.67
CA VAL A 300 10.28 -2.67 -5.39
C VAL A 300 9.54 -1.33 -5.30
N GLY A 301 8.59 -1.21 -4.35
CA GLY A 301 7.99 0.05 -3.93
C GLY A 301 7.05 0.76 -4.92
N ILE A 302 7.28 0.65 -6.23
CA ILE A 302 6.57 1.47 -7.25
C ILE A 302 5.09 1.07 -7.39
N LEU A 303 4.79 -0.22 -7.34
CA LEU A 303 3.45 -0.74 -7.62
C LEU A 303 2.50 -0.73 -6.42
N THR A 304 2.98 -0.31 -5.25
CA THR A 304 2.17 -0.26 -4.02
C THR A 304 1.10 0.83 -4.07
N THR A 305 1.33 1.90 -4.83
CA THR A 305 0.38 3.01 -5.00
C THR A 305 0.26 3.41 -6.48
N GLY A 306 -0.94 3.82 -6.92
CA GLY A 306 -1.17 4.36 -8.27
C GLY A 306 -1.19 3.35 -9.42
N PHE A 307 -0.87 2.09 -9.18
CA PHE A 307 -0.94 1.03 -10.19
C PHE A 307 -2.30 0.32 -10.15
N ASP A 308 -2.98 0.26 -11.28
CA ASP A 308 -4.28 -0.41 -11.41
C ASP A 308 -4.27 -1.38 -12.59
N GLU A 309 -4.15 -2.67 -12.27
CA GLU A 309 -4.22 -3.78 -13.23
C GLU A 309 -5.16 -4.85 -12.67
N PRO A 310 -6.43 -4.84 -13.08
CA PRO A 310 -7.45 -5.72 -12.50
C PRO A 310 -7.21 -7.21 -12.76
N SER A 311 -6.46 -7.55 -13.80
CA SER A 311 -6.22 -8.96 -14.19
C SER A 311 -5.13 -9.66 -13.38
N VAL A 312 -4.52 -9.01 -12.38
CA VAL A 312 -3.57 -9.66 -11.46
C VAL A 312 -4.26 -10.76 -10.67
N GLN A 313 -3.76 -11.97 -10.78
CA GLN A 313 -4.32 -13.18 -10.17
C GLN A 313 -3.53 -13.63 -8.93
N THR A 314 -2.26 -13.28 -8.85
CA THR A 314 -1.41 -13.68 -7.73
C THR A 314 -0.56 -12.50 -7.23
N ILE A 315 -0.49 -12.38 -5.92
CA ILE A 315 0.42 -11.48 -5.20
C ILE A 315 1.40 -12.33 -4.40
N ILE A 316 2.69 -12.12 -4.61
CA ILE A 316 3.74 -12.74 -3.79
C ILE A 316 4.40 -11.67 -2.92
N LEU A 317 4.35 -11.85 -1.61
CA LEU A 317 5.03 -11.02 -0.63
C LEU A 317 6.41 -11.64 -0.35
N ASN A 318 7.38 -11.38 -1.24
CA ASN A 318 8.78 -11.78 -1.07
C ASN A 318 9.51 -10.72 -0.24
N ARG A 319 8.87 -10.33 0.86
CA ARG A 319 9.41 -9.39 1.85
C ARG A 319 8.66 -9.49 3.16
N ALA A 320 9.36 -9.27 4.25
CA ALA A 320 8.74 -8.94 5.53
C ALA A 320 8.51 -7.44 5.65
N THR A 321 7.47 -7.03 6.37
CA THR A 321 7.24 -5.63 6.73
C THR A 321 6.59 -5.51 8.11
N ARG A 322 6.85 -4.40 8.81
CA ARG A 322 6.16 -3.99 10.04
C ARG A 322 5.11 -2.92 9.76
N SER A 323 4.88 -2.59 8.50
CA SER A 323 3.90 -1.60 8.05
C SER A 323 2.60 -2.27 7.63
N LEU A 324 1.56 -2.20 8.47
CA LEU A 324 0.22 -2.65 8.15
C LEU A 324 -0.33 -1.95 6.89
N THR A 325 0.01 -0.67 6.71
CA THR A 325 -0.36 0.09 5.51
C THR A 325 0.21 -0.53 4.25
N LEU A 326 1.51 -0.84 4.26
CA LEU A 326 2.18 -1.45 3.12
C LEU A 326 1.63 -2.86 2.82
N TYR A 327 1.38 -3.66 3.86
CA TYR A 327 0.76 -4.97 3.75
C TYR A 327 -0.59 -4.90 3.03
N HIS A 328 -1.49 -4.03 3.48
CA HIS A 328 -2.81 -3.84 2.85
C HIS A 328 -2.70 -3.28 1.42
N GLN A 329 -1.76 -2.40 1.14
CA GLN A 329 -1.55 -1.86 -0.19
C GLN A 329 -1.06 -2.90 -1.19
N MET A 330 -0.12 -3.76 -0.79
CA MET A 330 0.41 -4.82 -1.66
C MET A 330 -0.67 -5.83 -2.03
N ILE A 331 -1.38 -6.38 -1.04
CA ILE A 331 -2.43 -7.38 -1.30
C ILE A 331 -3.59 -6.77 -2.06
N GLY A 332 -3.95 -5.53 -1.75
CA GLY A 332 -5.01 -4.80 -2.44
C GLY A 332 -4.80 -4.65 -3.96
N ARG A 333 -3.59 -4.89 -4.50
CA ARG A 333 -3.34 -4.90 -5.96
C ARG A 333 -3.98 -6.11 -6.65
N GLY A 334 -4.15 -7.22 -5.95
CA GLY A 334 -4.85 -8.41 -6.45
C GLY A 334 -6.37 -8.35 -6.31
N SER A 335 -6.90 -7.47 -5.48
CA SER A 335 -8.30 -7.51 -5.03
C SER A 335 -9.35 -7.08 -6.06
N ARG A 336 -8.96 -6.50 -7.19
CA ARG A 336 -9.92 -6.05 -8.21
C ARG A 336 -10.73 -7.22 -8.76
N LYS A 337 -12.08 -7.09 -8.73
CA LYS A 337 -12.97 -8.06 -9.33
C LYS A 337 -13.23 -7.70 -10.81
N ILE A 338 -13.10 -8.68 -11.66
CA ILE A 338 -13.48 -8.63 -13.08
C ILE A 338 -14.22 -9.91 -13.43
N PRO A 339 -14.96 -9.97 -14.54
CA PRO A 339 -15.60 -11.21 -15.00
C PRO A 339 -14.61 -12.39 -15.06
N GLY A 340 -14.96 -13.50 -14.42
CA GLY A 340 -14.11 -14.69 -14.33
C GLY A 340 -13.01 -14.67 -13.26
N LYS A 341 -12.96 -13.62 -12.42
CA LYS A 341 -12.03 -13.52 -11.28
C LYS A 341 -12.78 -13.24 -9.98
N ASP A 342 -13.16 -14.30 -9.27
CA ASP A 342 -13.83 -14.21 -7.96
C ASP A 342 -12.86 -14.28 -6.79
N ALA A 343 -11.66 -14.86 -7.00
CA ALA A 343 -10.59 -14.96 -6.03
C ALA A 343 -9.23 -14.61 -6.66
N PHE A 344 -8.24 -14.39 -5.81
CA PHE A 344 -6.84 -14.24 -6.17
C PHE A 344 -5.95 -14.85 -5.08
N GLN A 345 -4.76 -15.33 -5.47
CA GLN A 345 -3.82 -15.94 -4.54
C GLN A 345 -2.91 -14.89 -3.90
N VAL A 346 -2.60 -15.09 -2.62
CA VAL A 346 -1.58 -14.37 -1.86
C VAL A 346 -0.58 -15.39 -1.33
N ILE A 347 0.67 -15.30 -1.77
CA ILE A 347 1.77 -16.12 -1.26
C ILE A 347 2.59 -15.24 -0.32
N ASP A 348 2.65 -15.62 0.96
CA ASP A 348 3.41 -14.88 1.97
C ASP A 348 4.70 -15.62 2.33
N LEU A 349 5.83 -15.03 1.95
CA LEU A 349 7.19 -15.47 2.29
C LEU A 349 7.85 -14.55 3.32
N GLY A 350 7.09 -13.62 3.92
CA GLY A 350 7.58 -12.64 4.88
C GLY A 350 6.98 -12.80 6.27
N ASN A 351 6.24 -13.87 6.56
CA ASN A 351 5.48 -14.05 7.79
C ASN A 351 4.56 -12.86 8.13
N ASN A 352 4.10 -12.15 7.09
CA ASN A 352 3.26 -10.96 7.26
C ASN A 352 1.88 -11.33 7.78
N VAL A 353 1.34 -12.47 7.33
CA VAL A 353 0.04 -12.99 7.78
C VAL A 353 0.07 -13.35 9.27
N ARG A 354 1.16 -13.97 9.75
CA ARG A 354 1.34 -14.23 11.19
C ARG A 354 1.38 -12.92 11.99
N ARG A 355 1.92 -11.87 11.38
CA ARG A 355 2.11 -10.55 11.99
C ARG A 355 0.85 -9.71 12.00
N PHE A 356 0.03 -9.75 10.96
CA PHE A 356 -1.08 -8.84 10.75
C PHE A 356 -2.46 -9.52 10.70
N GLY A 357 -2.52 -10.86 10.63
CA GLY A 357 -3.71 -11.62 10.28
C GLY A 357 -3.95 -11.66 8.78
N LEU A 358 -5.05 -12.29 8.37
CA LEU A 358 -5.47 -12.31 6.97
C LEU A 358 -5.86 -10.91 6.50
N TRP A 359 -5.67 -10.62 5.22
CA TRP A 359 -5.99 -9.31 4.65
C TRP A 359 -7.45 -8.87 4.86
N GLN A 360 -8.38 -9.82 4.85
CA GLN A 360 -9.81 -9.59 5.07
C GLN A 360 -10.23 -9.57 6.55
N ASP A 361 -9.31 -9.81 7.49
CA ASP A 361 -9.63 -9.79 8.91
C ASP A 361 -10.03 -8.38 9.38
N HIS A 362 -10.84 -8.33 10.40
CA HIS A 362 -11.31 -7.07 10.95
C HIS A 362 -10.16 -6.32 11.64
N VAL A 363 -9.98 -5.06 11.26
CA VAL A 363 -9.07 -4.13 11.93
C VAL A 363 -9.88 -3.02 12.59
N ASN A 364 -9.66 -2.78 13.88
CA ASN A 364 -10.27 -1.65 14.59
C ASN A 364 -9.59 -0.33 14.20
N TRP A 365 -9.99 0.20 13.05
CA TRP A 365 -9.43 1.46 12.54
C TRP A 365 -9.71 2.66 13.43
N GLN A 366 -10.79 2.64 14.21
CA GLN A 366 -11.10 3.71 15.16
C GLN A 366 -10.08 3.75 16.29
N ASP A 367 -9.67 2.58 16.79
CA ASP A 367 -8.63 2.47 17.82
C ASP A 367 -7.26 2.86 17.25
N ALA A 368 -6.95 2.39 16.04
CA ALA A 368 -5.75 2.77 15.31
C ALA A 368 -5.63 4.29 15.09
N PHE A 369 -6.73 4.95 14.77
CA PHE A 369 -6.77 6.41 14.60
C PHE A 369 -6.64 7.16 15.93
N ARG A 370 -7.40 6.75 16.97
CA ARG A 370 -7.44 7.45 18.27
C ARG A 370 -6.21 7.19 19.12
N PHE A 371 -5.68 5.99 19.09
CA PHE A 371 -4.60 5.52 19.96
C PHE A 371 -3.52 4.77 19.15
N PRO A 372 -2.87 5.45 18.15
CA PRO A 372 -1.98 4.77 17.21
C PRO A 372 -0.80 4.07 17.88
N ASP A 373 -0.21 4.64 18.93
CA ASP A 373 0.92 4.04 19.62
C ASP A 373 0.50 2.73 20.32
N ARG A 374 -0.57 2.76 21.12
CA ARG A 374 -1.11 1.56 21.77
C ARG A 374 -1.50 0.48 20.76
N PHE A 375 -2.14 0.87 19.65
CA PHE A 375 -2.51 -0.05 18.59
C PHE A 375 -1.30 -0.72 17.94
N LEU A 376 -0.22 0.03 17.71
CA LEU A 376 1.02 -0.50 17.14
C LEU A 376 1.81 -1.33 18.14
N GLU A 377 1.86 -0.91 19.40
CA GLU A 377 2.55 -1.62 20.49
C GLU A 377 1.92 -2.98 20.78
N SER A 378 0.59 -3.08 20.82
CA SER A 378 -0.09 -4.37 21.03
C SER A 378 0.27 -5.37 19.93
N ARG A 379 0.38 -4.92 18.68
CA ARG A 379 0.79 -5.78 17.56
C ARG A 379 2.28 -6.13 17.57
N ILE A 380 3.13 -5.24 18.08
CA ILE A 380 4.57 -5.52 18.22
C ILE A 380 4.81 -6.56 19.30
N SER A 381 4.12 -6.48 20.45
CA SER A 381 4.26 -7.47 21.52
C SER A 381 3.80 -8.87 21.10
N GLU A 382 2.68 -8.97 20.35
CA GLU A 382 2.23 -10.21 19.73
C GLU A 382 3.25 -10.76 18.73
N LEU A 383 4.01 -9.88 18.06
CA LEU A 383 5.04 -10.24 17.11
C LEU A 383 6.30 -10.80 17.77
N GLU A 384 6.75 -10.16 18.85
CA GLU A 384 7.91 -10.62 19.59
C GLU A 384 7.66 -12.03 20.16
N ASP A 385 6.44 -12.28 20.67
CA ASP A 385 6.04 -13.60 21.16
C ASP A 385 5.96 -14.65 20.01
N LEU A 386 5.52 -14.26 18.82
CA LEU A 386 5.47 -15.14 17.64
C LEU A 386 6.87 -15.42 17.03
N GLU A 387 7.77 -14.44 17.03
CA GLU A 387 9.15 -14.62 16.52
C GLU A 387 9.99 -15.53 17.43
N PHE A 388 9.63 -15.67 18.71
CA PHE A 388 10.30 -16.55 19.67
C PHE A 388 9.73 -17.98 19.76
N GLU A 389 8.55 -18.23 19.18
CA GLU A 389 7.91 -19.56 19.15
C GLU A 389 8.22 -20.39 17.89
N VAL A 390 9.16 -20.00 17.05
CA VAL A 390 9.47 -20.74 15.82
C VAL A 390 10.22 -22.03 16.16
N GLU A 391 9.51 -23.16 16.15
CA GLU A 391 10.13 -24.47 16.04
C GLU A 391 10.90 -24.56 14.71
N PHE A 392 12.21 -24.82 14.80
CA PHE A 392 13.05 -25.05 13.62
C PHE A 392 12.76 -26.43 13.04
N GLU A 393 11.91 -26.51 12.02
CA GLU A 393 11.87 -27.70 11.16
C GLU A 393 12.94 -27.57 10.08
N PHE A 394 13.94 -28.43 10.17
CA PHE A 394 14.94 -28.57 9.11
C PHE A 394 14.34 -29.29 7.89
N PRO A 395 14.69 -28.89 6.65
CA PRO A 395 14.25 -29.62 5.46
C PRO A 395 14.62 -31.10 5.57
N LYS A 396 13.71 -31.99 5.23
CA LYS A 396 13.94 -33.45 5.17
C LYS A 396 15.18 -33.74 4.32
N GLY A 397 16.19 -34.41 4.92
CA GLY A 397 17.46 -34.73 4.27
C GLY A 397 18.68 -34.06 4.87
N TYR A 398 18.52 -33.07 5.74
CA TYR A 398 19.62 -32.46 6.51
C TYR A 398 19.88 -33.17 7.86
N GLU A 399 18.95 -34.02 8.27
CA GLU A 399 18.98 -34.76 9.53
C GLU A 399 20.28 -35.60 9.69
N GLN A 400 20.88 -36.04 8.57
CA GLN A 400 22.14 -36.82 8.58
C GLN A 400 23.40 -36.00 8.86
N TYR A 401 23.31 -34.66 8.85
CA TYR A 401 24.43 -33.75 9.11
C TYR A 401 24.32 -33.03 10.44
N LEU A 402 23.25 -33.27 11.19
CA LEU A 402 23.03 -32.65 12.49
C LEU A 402 23.12 -33.75 13.55
N ASP A 403 24.01 -33.56 14.51
CA ASP A 403 24.05 -34.42 15.70
C ASP A 403 22.75 -34.23 16.47
N ILE A 404 21.96 -35.29 16.61
CA ILE A 404 20.58 -35.30 17.15
C ILE A 404 20.49 -34.66 18.55
N ALA A 405 21.65 -34.53 19.26
CA ALA A 405 21.72 -33.89 20.56
C ALA A 405 21.42 -32.36 20.56
N VAL A 406 21.33 -31.72 19.40
CA VAL A 406 21.11 -30.26 19.28
C VAL A 406 19.65 -29.89 18.99
N LEU A 407 18.77 -30.86 18.73
CA LEU A 407 17.33 -30.66 18.50
C LEU A 407 16.55 -30.52 19.82
N HIS A 408 16.90 -29.55 20.63
CA HIS A 408 16.04 -29.11 21.71
C HIS A 408 15.37 -27.80 21.32
N THR A 409 14.06 -27.71 21.55
CA THR A 409 13.28 -26.47 21.54
C THR A 409 13.99 -25.41 22.38
N PHE A 410 14.51 -24.37 21.72
CA PHE A 410 15.12 -23.25 22.40
C PHE A 410 14.03 -22.20 22.73
N ASN A 411 13.80 -22.01 24.02
CA ASN A 411 13.14 -20.79 24.48
C ASN A 411 14.19 -19.66 24.44
N MET A 412 14.20 -18.89 23.39
CA MET A 412 15.22 -17.86 23.14
C MET A 412 15.24 -16.77 24.24
N LYS A 413 14.14 -16.51 24.92
CA LYS A 413 14.05 -15.50 25.96
C LYS A 413 14.80 -15.91 27.26
N GLU A 414 14.78 -17.19 27.60
CA GLU A 414 15.48 -17.71 28.76
C GLU A 414 16.96 -18.06 28.47
N ASN A 415 17.30 -18.39 27.23
CA ASN A 415 18.59 -18.90 26.81
C ASN A 415 19.43 -17.94 25.95
N TYR A 416 19.01 -16.67 25.77
CA TYR A 416 19.77 -15.70 24.95
C TYR A 416 21.24 -15.58 25.40
N TYR A 417 21.48 -15.55 26.71
CA TYR A 417 22.82 -15.49 27.29
C TYR A 417 23.58 -16.84 27.22
N GLU A 418 22.86 -17.96 27.32
CA GLU A 418 23.43 -19.29 27.10
C GLU A 418 23.74 -19.57 25.64
N CYS A 419 22.94 -19.03 24.68
CA CYS A 419 23.24 -19.10 23.25
C CYS A 419 24.48 -18.30 22.84
N LEU A 420 24.77 -17.18 23.50
CA LEU A 420 26.03 -16.45 23.30
C LEU A 420 27.22 -17.27 23.73
N ASP A 421 27.13 -17.95 24.86
CA ASP A 421 28.19 -18.86 25.38
C ASP A 421 28.30 -20.13 24.54
N ALA A 422 27.21 -20.70 24.07
CA ALA A 422 27.17 -21.86 23.17
C ALA A 422 27.73 -21.54 21.78
N ASN A 423 27.48 -20.34 21.22
CA ASN A 423 28.11 -19.89 19.99
C ASN A 423 29.63 -19.72 20.11
N VAL A 424 30.12 -19.28 21.26
CA VAL A 424 31.55 -19.20 21.53
C VAL A 424 32.14 -20.62 21.62
N LYS A 425 31.45 -21.54 22.28
CA LYS A 425 31.88 -22.96 22.40
C LYS A 425 31.74 -23.71 21.06
N GLY A 426 30.73 -23.45 20.26
CA GLY A 426 30.52 -24.00 18.91
C GLY A 426 31.61 -23.56 17.92
N LYS A 427 32.02 -22.28 17.94
CA LYS A 427 33.17 -21.81 17.15
C LYS A 427 34.49 -22.48 17.56
N LEU A 428 34.72 -22.67 18.84
CA LEU A 428 35.91 -23.36 19.35
C LEU A 428 35.92 -24.85 18.99
N ALA A 429 34.76 -25.49 18.84
CA ALA A 429 34.66 -26.89 18.42
C ALA A 429 34.93 -27.08 16.90
N VAL A 430 34.53 -26.10 16.08
CA VAL A 430 34.79 -26.13 14.63
C VAL A 430 36.24 -25.76 14.29
N GLU A 431 36.91 -24.97 15.12
CA GLU A 431 38.35 -24.65 14.94
C GLU A 431 39.28 -25.77 15.40
N ASN A 432 38.78 -26.77 16.16
CA ASN A 432 39.55 -27.89 16.68
C ASN A 432 39.21 -29.25 16.02
N SER A 433 38.38 -29.25 14.98
CA SER A 433 38.08 -30.41 14.14
C SER A 433 38.63 -30.19 12.72
#